data_c65246d8e39f3ec8cbc48351ac0ee79d
#
_entry.id   c65246d8e39f3ec8cbc48351ac0ee79d
#
_cell.length_a   1.000
_cell.length_b   1.000
_cell.length_c   1.000
_cell.angle_alpha   90.00
_cell.angle_beta   90.00
_cell.angle_gamma   90.00
#
_symmetry.space_group_name_H-M   'P 1'
#
loop_
_entity.id
_entity.type
_entity.pdbx_description
1 polymer ?
#
loop_
_entity_poly.entity_id
_entity_poly.type
_entity_poly.pdbx_seq_one_letter_code
_entity_poly.pdbx_strand_id
1 'polypeptide(L)'
;MGKWSQITGELFLEWLKAPARLDWLDVGCGNGAFTETLIERCFPTSISGIDPFEGQLKYARERPACRHASFQLGDAIKLPYADDQFDAAVMALVIFFVPEPAKGVSEMFRVVRPGGLVSAYVWDILEGGFPLAAIQDQLIAMGIEHKLPPSSSSSRITALNDLWRNAGLISIETTEITVRRRFTDFQDYWNTAKLSSTLGPVVKSMNSTEQEALKLSVQNRLQVKDHGEVEISARANAIRGQVPH
;
A
#
# COMPACT_ATOMS: atom_id res chain seq x y z
N MET A 1 6.30 -8.77 -2.98
CA MET A 1 5.41 -7.88 -2.18
C MET A 1 4.00 -8.47 -1.97
N GLY A 2 3.38 -9.12 -2.95
CA GLY A 2 1.96 -9.52 -2.93
C GLY A 2 1.43 -10.13 -1.62
N LYS A 3 2.12 -11.12 -1.04
CA LYS A 3 1.66 -11.72 0.24
C LYS A 3 1.70 -10.74 1.42
N TRP A 4 2.66 -9.82 1.47
CA TRP A 4 2.69 -8.75 2.46
C TRP A 4 1.49 -7.82 2.33
N SER A 5 1.22 -7.35 1.11
CA SER A 5 0.10 -6.46 0.82
C SER A 5 -1.24 -7.12 1.13
N GLN A 6 -1.38 -8.41 0.84
CA GLN A 6 -2.59 -9.18 1.15
C GLN A 6 -2.86 -9.22 2.66
N ILE A 7 -1.89 -9.68 3.47
CA ILE A 7 -2.05 -9.78 4.93
C ILE A 7 -2.35 -8.40 5.53
N THR A 8 -1.64 -7.35 5.08
CA THR A 8 -1.85 -5.99 5.58
C THR A 8 -3.23 -5.48 5.19
N GLY A 9 -3.69 -5.74 3.97
CA GLY A 9 -5.01 -5.36 3.49
C GLY A 9 -6.14 -6.04 4.28
N GLU A 10 -5.99 -7.32 4.60
CA GLU A 10 -6.95 -8.05 5.44
C GLU A 10 -7.07 -7.43 6.84
N LEU A 11 -5.94 -7.18 7.51
CA LEU A 11 -5.91 -6.54 8.84
C LEU A 11 -6.44 -5.09 8.79
N PHE A 12 -6.15 -4.37 7.70
CA PHE A 12 -6.69 -3.03 7.50
C PHE A 12 -8.22 -3.07 7.41
N LEU A 13 -8.82 -3.97 6.65
CA LEU A 13 -10.27 -4.10 6.53
C LEU A 13 -10.91 -4.55 7.85
N GLU A 14 -10.24 -5.40 8.64
CA GLU A 14 -10.69 -5.78 9.98
C GLU A 14 -10.74 -4.57 10.94
N TRP A 15 -9.74 -3.67 10.86
CA TRP A 15 -9.75 -2.43 11.63
C TRP A 15 -10.77 -1.43 11.11
N LEU A 16 -10.89 -1.29 9.78
CA LEU A 16 -11.75 -0.31 9.13
C LEU A 16 -13.22 -0.53 9.48
N LYS A 17 -13.66 -1.80 9.59
CA LYS A 17 -15.04 -2.22 9.96
C LYS A 17 -16.10 -1.50 9.13
N ALA A 18 -15.84 -1.31 7.84
CA ALA A 18 -16.81 -0.70 6.95
C ALA A 18 -18.09 -1.55 6.86
N PRO A 19 -19.28 -0.94 6.79
CA PRO A 19 -20.51 -1.67 6.53
C PRO A 19 -20.45 -2.47 5.22
N ALA A 20 -21.23 -3.54 5.13
CA ALA A 20 -21.43 -4.24 3.85
C ALA A 20 -22.34 -3.43 2.91
N ARG A 21 -22.31 -3.78 1.62
CA ARG A 21 -23.18 -3.21 0.57
C ARG A 21 -22.94 -1.72 0.29
N LEU A 22 -21.71 -1.27 0.43
CA LEU A 22 -21.30 0.06 0.00
C LEU A 22 -20.92 0.05 -1.48
N ASP A 23 -21.02 1.23 -2.10
CA ASP A 23 -20.41 1.54 -3.40
C ASP A 23 -18.97 2.03 -3.17
N TRP A 24 -17.98 1.25 -3.60
CA TRP A 24 -16.57 1.48 -3.32
C TRP A 24 -15.78 2.01 -4.49
N LEU A 25 -14.81 2.89 -4.18
CA LEU A 25 -13.74 3.29 -5.09
C LEU A 25 -12.37 2.85 -4.53
N ASP A 26 -11.65 2.03 -5.28
CA ASP A 26 -10.25 1.65 -5.01
C ASP A 26 -9.32 2.51 -5.87
N VAL A 27 -8.70 3.52 -5.25
CA VAL A 27 -7.84 4.51 -5.91
C VAL A 27 -6.39 4.02 -5.94
N GLY A 28 -5.85 3.79 -7.14
CA GLY A 28 -4.57 3.14 -7.33
C GLY A 28 -4.68 1.63 -7.19
N CYS A 29 -5.74 1.04 -7.75
CA CYS A 29 -6.08 -0.38 -7.59
C CYS A 29 -5.03 -1.36 -8.12
N GLY A 30 -4.07 -0.88 -8.92
CA GLY A 30 -3.02 -1.70 -9.50
C GLY A 30 -3.58 -2.91 -10.25
N ASN A 31 -3.04 -4.09 -9.95
CA ASN A 31 -3.49 -5.36 -10.54
C ASN A 31 -4.75 -5.94 -9.89
N GLY A 32 -5.49 -5.17 -9.09
CA GLY A 32 -6.74 -5.58 -8.47
C GLY A 32 -6.62 -6.49 -7.25
N ALA A 33 -5.41 -6.68 -6.70
CA ALA A 33 -5.23 -7.61 -5.58
C ALA A 33 -5.95 -7.14 -4.29
N PHE A 34 -5.96 -5.84 -4.01
CA PHE A 34 -6.72 -5.31 -2.89
C PHE A 34 -8.21 -5.21 -3.20
N THR A 35 -8.57 -4.85 -4.44
CA THR A 35 -9.95 -4.88 -4.94
C THR A 35 -10.61 -6.25 -4.69
N GLU A 36 -9.90 -7.35 -5.02
CA GLU A 36 -10.33 -8.72 -4.75
C GLU A 36 -10.55 -8.95 -3.24
N THR A 37 -9.58 -8.59 -2.38
CA THR A 37 -9.70 -8.71 -0.92
C THR A 37 -10.89 -7.90 -0.39
N LEU A 38 -11.15 -6.71 -0.93
CA LEU A 38 -12.27 -5.87 -0.54
C LEU A 38 -13.61 -6.51 -0.93
N ILE A 39 -13.72 -7.09 -2.13
CA ILE A 39 -14.90 -7.83 -2.58
C ILE A 39 -15.22 -8.99 -1.62
N GLU A 40 -14.19 -9.78 -1.28
CA GLU A 40 -14.33 -10.97 -0.45
C GLU A 40 -14.68 -10.65 1.02
N ARG A 41 -14.19 -9.53 1.54
CA ARG A 41 -14.33 -9.18 2.97
C ARG A 41 -15.45 -8.19 3.27
N CYS A 42 -15.74 -7.26 2.35
CA CYS A 42 -16.70 -6.18 2.58
C CYS A 42 -18.03 -6.37 1.85
N PHE A 43 -18.14 -7.32 0.92
CA PHE A 43 -19.37 -7.59 0.17
C PHE A 43 -20.00 -6.32 -0.41
N PRO A 44 -19.30 -5.56 -1.27
CA PRO A 44 -19.76 -4.30 -1.82
C PRO A 44 -21.00 -4.48 -2.70
N THR A 45 -21.83 -3.44 -2.83
CA THR A 45 -22.87 -3.38 -3.86
C THR A 45 -22.24 -3.20 -5.24
N SER A 46 -21.29 -2.27 -5.32
CA SER A 46 -20.46 -2.08 -6.51
C SER A 46 -19.05 -1.70 -6.11
N ILE A 47 -18.10 -1.92 -7.02
CA ILE A 47 -16.71 -1.52 -6.83
C ILE A 47 -16.11 -1.02 -8.15
N SER A 48 -15.52 0.17 -8.07
CA SER A 48 -14.72 0.75 -9.15
C SER A 48 -13.26 0.82 -8.73
N GLY A 49 -12.36 0.43 -9.62
CA GLY A 49 -10.92 0.59 -9.44
C GLY A 49 -10.37 1.57 -10.46
N ILE A 50 -9.45 2.43 -10.05
CA ILE A 50 -8.74 3.35 -10.94
C ILE A 50 -7.23 3.25 -10.74
N ASP A 51 -6.48 3.25 -11.85
CA ASP A 51 -5.02 3.20 -11.83
C ASP A 51 -4.45 3.91 -13.07
N PRO A 52 -3.30 4.62 -12.98
CA PRO A 52 -2.69 5.29 -14.13
C PRO A 52 -1.99 4.34 -15.11
N PHE A 53 -1.87 3.05 -14.81
CA PHE A 53 -1.14 2.09 -15.62
C PHE A 53 -2.06 1.02 -16.22
N GLU A 54 -2.35 1.15 -17.51
CA GLU A 54 -3.22 0.20 -18.24
C GLU A 54 -2.71 -1.26 -18.14
N GLY A 55 -1.39 -1.46 -18.10
CA GLY A 55 -0.80 -2.79 -17.88
C GLY A 55 -1.24 -3.44 -16.58
N GLN A 56 -1.44 -2.67 -15.51
CA GLN A 56 -1.96 -3.17 -14.24
C GLN A 56 -3.46 -3.48 -14.33
N LEU A 57 -4.23 -2.59 -14.95
CA LEU A 57 -5.67 -2.76 -15.12
C LEU A 57 -6.02 -4.00 -15.96
N LYS A 58 -5.18 -4.35 -16.92
CA LYS A 58 -5.34 -5.59 -17.68
C LYS A 58 -5.36 -6.80 -16.74
N TYR A 59 -4.40 -6.92 -15.84
CA TYR A 59 -4.37 -8.00 -14.84
C TYR A 59 -5.54 -7.93 -13.86
N ALA A 60 -5.97 -6.72 -13.48
CA ALA A 60 -7.11 -6.54 -12.58
C ALA A 60 -8.41 -7.10 -13.21
N ARG A 61 -8.64 -6.81 -14.49
CA ARG A 61 -9.82 -7.31 -15.24
C ARG A 61 -9.81 -8.84 -15.44
N GLU A 62 -8.63 -9.46 -15.45
CA GLU A 62 -8.47 -10.92 -15.62
C GLU A 62 -8.69 -11.70 -14.30
N ARG A 63 -8.80 -11.02 -13.13
CA ARG A 63 -9.05 -11.68 -11.84
C ARG A 63 -10.48 -12.22 -11.75
N PRO A 64 -10.69 -13.52 -11.49
CA PRO A 64 -12.04 -14.10 -11.43
C PRO A 64 -12.94 -13.44 -10.39
N ALA A 65 -12.40 -13.08 -9.21
CA ALA A 65 -13.16 -12.41 -8.15
C ALA A 65 -13.59 -10.98 -8.55
N CYS A 66 -12.84 -10.33 -9.44
CA CYS A 66 -13.11 -8.96 -9.90
C CYS A 66 -14.02 -8.88 -11.14
N ARG A 67 -14.64 -9.97 -11.58
CA ARG A 67 -15.47 -10.01 -12.82
C ARG A 67 -16.63 -9.00 -12.85
N HIS A 68 -17.08 -8.54 -11.69
CA HIS A 68 -18.15 -7.55 -11.53
C HIS A 68 -17.61 -6.17 -11.10
N ALA A 69 -16.30 -6.02 -10.99
CA ALA A 69 -15.66 -4.73 -10.72
C ALA A 69 -15.50 -3.94 -12.04
N SER A 70 -15.59 -2.63 -11.93
CA SER A 70 -15.30 -1.71 -13.02
C SER A 70 -13.88 -1.18 -12.88
N PHE A 71 -13.05 -1.25 -13.95
CA PHE A 71 -11.68 -0.75 -13.92
C PHE A 71 -11.47 0.31 -15.00
N GLN A 72 -10.99 1.48 -14.59
CA GLN A 72 -10.79 2.64 -15.45
C GLN A 72 -9.37 3.19 -15.35
N LEU A 73 -8.79 3.60 -16.49
CA LEU A 73 -7.53 4.35 -16.53
C LEU A 73 -7.76 5.77 -16.01
N GLY A 74 -6.92 6.23 -15.08
CA GLY A 74 -7.00 7.59 -14.56
C GLY A 74 -6.04 7.83 -13.41
N ASP A 75 -5.98 9.08 -12.98
CA ASP A 75 -5.06 9.56 -11.96
C ASP A 75 -5.81 9.93 -10.67
N ALA A 76 -5.21 9.61 -9.53
CA ALA A 76 -5.73 9.94 -8.20
C ALA A 76 -5.94 11.44 -7.97
N ILE A 77 -5.16 12.29 -8.64
CA ILE A 77 -5.25 13.76 -8.52
C ILE A 77 -6.35 14.39 -9.39
N LYS A 78 -7.03 13.59 -10.20
CA LYS A 78 -8.15 14.01 -11.05
C LYS A 78 -9.04 12.79 -11.34
N LEU A 79 -9.90 12.46 -10.40
CA LEU A 79 -10.80 11.31 -10.52
C LEU A 79 -11.92 11.61 -11.54
N PRO A 80 -12.15 10.74 -12.54
CA PRO A 80 -13.16 10.93 -13.59
C PRO A 80 -14.56 10.53 -13.12
N TYR A 81 -14.91 10.89 -11.91
CA TYR A 81 -16.19 10.58 -11.27
C TYR A 81 -16.90 11.86 -10.81
N ALA A 82 -18.22 11.80 -10.73
CA ALA A 82 -19.02 12.90 -10.20
C ALA A 82 -18.80 13.07 -8.69
N ASP A 83 -19.17 14.24 -8.16
CA ASP A 83 -19.26 14.47 -6.73
C ASP A 83 -20.26 13.50 -6.09
N ASP A 84 -20.02 13.08 -4.87
CA ASP A 84 -20.94 12.27 -4.04
C ASP A 84 -21.36 10.94 -4.69
N GLN A 85 -20.50 10.35 -5.53
CA GLN A 85 -20.83 9.14 -6.30
C GLN A 85 -20.68 7.86 -5.47
N PHE A 86 -19.76 7.81 -4.51
CA PHE A 86 -19.40 6.60 -3.76
C PHE A 86 -19.77 6.71 -2.28
N ASP A 87 -19.97 5.55 -1.62
CA ASP A 87 -20.06 5.46 -0.16
C ASP A 87 -18.70 5.48 0.52
N ALA A 88 -17.72 4.90 -0.15
CA ALA A 88 -16.37 4.76 0.40
C ALA A 88 -15.30 4.82 -0.68
N ALA A 89 -14.17 5.46 -0.35
CA ALA A 89 -12.96 5.45 -1.17
C ALA A 89 -11.74 5.02 -0.34
N VAL A 90 -10.84 4.29 -0.98
CA VAL A 90 -9.63 3.79 -0.32
C VAL A 90 -8.39 3.94 -1.21
N MET A 91 -7.24 4.28 -0.61
CA MET A 91 -5.90 4.16 -1.19
C MET A 91 -5.12 3.08 -0.45
N ALA A 92 -4.95 1.91 -1.08
CA ALA A 92 -4.27 0.75 -0.50
C ALA A 92 -2.81 0.69 -0.93
N LEU A 93 -1.88 1.16 -0.09
CA LEU A 93 -0.43 1.25 -0.36
C LEU A 93 -0.09 2.19 -1.55
N VAL A 94 -0.85 3.25 -1.74
CA VAL A 94 -0.78 4.13 -2.93
C VAL A 94 -0.32 5.54 -2.61
N ILE A 95 -0.77 6.15 -1.51
CA ILE A 95 -0.65 7.60 -1.26
C ILE A 95 0.77 8.16 -1.40
N PHE A 96 1.80 7.37 -1.08
CA PHE A 96 3.20 7.80 -1.22
C PHE A 96 3.68 7.82 -2.69
N PHE A 97 2.94 7.19 -3.62
CA PHE A 97 3.21 7.27 -5.06
C PHE A 97 2.51 8.45 -5.73
N VAL A 98 1.51 9.04 -5.08
CA VAL A 98 0.77 10.20 -5.61
C VAL A 98 1.65 11.44 -5.52
N PRO A 99 1.98 12.14 -6.62
CA PRO A 99 2.87 13.31 -6.58
C PRO A 99 2.31 14.47 -5.75
N GLU A 100 0.98 14.65 -5.77
CA GLU A 100 0.24 15.66 -5.03
C GLU A 100 -0.77 14.98 -4.08
N PRO A 101 -0.32 14.39 -2.94
CA PRO A 101 -1.19 13.58 -2.09
C PRO A 101 -2.37 14.37 -1.49
N ALA A 102 -2.20 15.66 -1.22
CA ALA A 102 -3.28 16.52 -0.75
C ALA A 102 -4.42 16.62 -1.78
N LYS A 103 -4.07 16.73 -3.06
CA LYS A 103 -5.04 16.76 -4.15
C LYS A 103 -5.74 15.40 -4.33
N GLY A 104 -4.98 14.31 -4.20
CA GLY A 104 -5.54 12.97 -4.24
C GLY A 104 -6.56 12.73 -3.13
N VAL A 105 -6.28 13.16 -1.90
CA VAL A 105 -7.24 13.07 -0.78
C VAL A 105 -8.44 13.99 -0.99
N SER A 106 -8.24 15.21 -1.52
CA SER A 106 -9.35 16.11 -1.86
C SER A 106 -10.26 15.54 -2.94
N GLU A 107 -9.73 14.83 -3.92
CA GLU A 107 -10.52 14.14 -4.92
C GLU A 107 -11.32 12.96 -4.32
N MET A 108 -10.71 12.17 -3.42
CA MET A 108 -11.45 11.14 -2.68
C MET A 108 -12.58 11.75 -1.84
N PHE A 109 -12.31 12.88 -1.18
CA PHE A 109 -13.33 13.63 -0.44
C PHE A 109 -14.48 14.07 -1.36
N ARG A 110 -14.20 14.62 -2.53
CA ARG A 110 -15.19 15.11 -3.49
C ARG A 110 -16.12 14.02 -4.01
N VAL A 111 -15.56 12.86 -4.35
CA VAL A 111 -16.32 11.77 -4.96
C VAL A 111 -17.08 10.91 -3.96
N VAL A 112 -16.79 11.05 -2.67
CA VAL A 112 -17.48 10.33 -1.59
C VAL A 112 -18.62 11.19 -1.03
N ARG A 113 -19.81 10.61 -0.94
CA ARG A 113 -21.02 11.31 -0.45
C ARG A 113 -20.91 11.75 1.03
N PRO A 114 -21.69 12.75 1.46
CA PRO A 114 -21.77 13.13 2.86
C PRO A 114 -22.05 11.92 3.77
N GLY A 115 -21.32 11.84 4.90
CA GLY A 115 -21.33 10.68 5.81
C GLY A 115 -20.52 9.48 5.34
N GLY A 116 -20.01 9.48 4.11
CA GLY A 116 -19.21 8.39 3.54
C GLY A 116 -17.78 8.34 4.08
N LEU A 117 -17.08 7.28 3.74
CA LEU A 117 -15.78 6.89 4.32
C LEU A 117 -14.62 7.14 3.35
N VAL A 118 -13.61 7.87 3.80
CA VAL A 118 -12.32 8.04 3.08
C VAL A 118 -11.22 7.41 3.90
N SER A 119 -10.46 6.48 3.31
CA SER A 119 -9.46 5.70 4.04
C SER A 119 -8.21 5.42 3.23
N ALA A 120 -7.10 5.15 3.93
CA ALA A 120 -5.86 4.70 3.31
C ALA A 120 -5.02 3.89 4.30
N TYR A 121 -4.12 3.07 3.76
CA TYR A 121 -2.98 2.55 4.51
C TYR A 121 -1.73 2.54 3.65
N VAL A 122 -0.58 2.67 4.30
CA VAL A 122 0.71 2.86 3.63
C VAL A 122 1.82 2.26 4.47
N TRP A 123 2.82 1.63 3.84
CA TRP A 123 4.01 1.19 4.58
C TRP A 123 4.70 2.38 5.24
N ASP A 124 5.07 2.23 6.50
CA ASP A 124 5.92 3.20 7.22
C ASP A 124 7.36 3.10 6.69
N ILE A 125 7.56 3.69 5.51
CA ILE A 125 8.80 3.53 4.73
C ILE A 125 9.98 4.32 5.31
N LEU A 126 9.71 5.35 6.11
CA LEU A 126 10.73 6.24 6.66
C LEU A 126 11.20 5.85 8.06
N GLU A 127 10.39 5.10 8.81
CA GLU A 127 10.66 4.75 10.21
C GLU A 127 10.84 3.23 10.40
N GLY A 128 11.35 2.57 9.36
CA GLY A 128 11.75 1.16 9.42
C GLY A 128 10.60 0.14 9.32
N GLY A 129 9.37 0.58 9.03
CA GLY A 129 8.21 -0.30 8.89
C GLY A 129 8.09 -0.98 7.52
N PHE A 130 8.93 -0.64 6.55
CA PHE A 130 8.87 -1.25 5.23
C PHE A 130 9.32 -2.72 5.28
N PRO A 131 8.64 -3.67 4.60
CA PRO A 131 9.01 -5.09 4.63
C PRO A 131 10.45 -5.42 4.22
N LEU A 132 11.09 -4.52 3.48
CA LEU A 132 12.47 -4.65 3.00
C LEU A 132 13.39 -3.58 3.63
N ALA A 133 13.04 -3.04 4.80
CA ALA A 133 13.82 -2.01 5.49
C ALA A 133 15.27 -2.46 5.74
N ALA A 134 15.50 -3.72 6.09
CA ALA A 134 16.85 -4.25 6.29
C ALA A 134 17.75 -4.12 5.04
N ILE A 135 17.19 -4.31 3.84
CA ILE A 135 17.91 -4.12 2.58
C ILE A 135 18.08 -2.62 2.28
N GLN A 136 17.02 -1.84 2.46
CA GLN A 136 17.05 -0.38 2.26
C GLN A 136 18.14 0.28 3.09
N ASP A 137 18.21 -0.05 4.38
CA ASP A 137 19.20 0.50 5.31
C ASP A 137 20.65 0.12 4.91
N GLN A 138 20.85 -1.11 4.42
CA GLN A 138 22.19 -1.54 3.98
C GLN A 138 22.60 -0.88 2.66
N LEU A 139 21.68 -0.65 1.73
CA LEU A 139 21.95 0.14 0.52
C LEU A 139 22.39 1.56 0.88
N ILE A 140 21.68 2.20 1.83
CA ILE A 140 22.05 3.53 2.34
C ILE A 140 23.45 3.50 2.98
N ALA A 141 23.73 2.50 3.82
CA ALA A 141 25.04 2.34 4.48
C ALA A 141 26.19 2.11 3.49
N MET A 142 25.91 1.50 2.34
CA MET A 142 26.87 1.30 1.23
C MET A 142 26.99 2.55 0.33
N GLY A 143 26.25 3.63 0.60
CA GLY A 143 26.23 4.84 -0.26
C GLY A 143 25.51 4.62 -1.61
N ILE A 144 24.68 3.58 -1.71
CA ILE A 144 23.95 3.26 -2.94
C ILE A 144 22.60 3.97 -2.90
N GLU A 145 22.44 4.93 -3.78
CA GLU A 145 21.18 5.66 -3.92
C GLU A 145 20.07 4.74 -4.44
N HIS A 146 18.92 4.78 -3.80
CA HIS A 146 17.68 4.22 -4.30
C HIS A 146 16.58 5.25 -4.20
N LYS A 147 15.74 5.31 -5.23
CA LYS A 147 14.65 6.29 -5.26
C LYS A 147 13.53 5.87 -4.33
N LEU A 148 13.23 6.72 -3.36
CA LEU A 148 11.98 6.63 -2.59
C LEU A 148 10.80 7.08 -3.46
N PRO A 149 9.57 6.65 -3.14
CA PRO A 149 8.37 7.20 -3.74
C PRO A 149 8.31 8.74 -3.60
N PRO A 150 7.74 9.46 -4.58
CA PRO A 150 7.78 10.93 -4.63
C PRO A 150 7.20 11.60 -3.38
N SER A 151 6.22 10.98 -2.73
CA SER A 151 5.57 11.49 -1.52
C SER A 151 5.80 10.58 -0.31
N SER A 152 7.01 10.07 -0.15
CA SER A 152 7.38 9.16 0.96
C SER A 152 7.11 9.75 2.35
N SER A 153 7.14 11.08 2.51
CA SER A 153 6.75 11.78 3.75
C SER A 153 5.30 11.51 4.16
N SER A 154 4.41 11.24 3.21
CA SER A 154 3.01 10.87 3.47
C SER A 154 2.85 9.49 4.11
N SER A 155 3.93 8.74 4.29
CA SER A 155 3.90 7.47 5.03
C SER A 155 3.80 7.64 6.55
N ARG A 156 4.08 8.84 7.09
CA ARG A 156 3.97 9.11 8.52
C ARG A 156 2.53 9.33 8.97
N ILE A 157 2.16 8.83 10.13
CA ILE A 157 0.83 9.03 10.73
C ILE A 157 0.48 10.53 10.85
N THR A 158 1.43 11.36 11.24
CA THR A 158 1.22 12.81 11.36
C THR A 158 0.87 13.44 10.01
N ALA A 159 1.59 13.07 8.95
CA ALA A 159 1.32 13.58 7.60
C ALA A 159 -0.04 13.08 7.07
N LEU A 160 -0.41 11.83 7.33
CA LEU A 160 -1.74 11.31 7.00
C LEU A 160 -2.84 12.11 7.71
N ASN A 161 -2.70 12.37 9.01
CA ASN A 161 -3.66 13.18 9.77
C ASN A 161 -3.82 14.59 9.17
N ASP A 162 -2.70 15.23 8.81
CA ASP A 162 -2.73 16.57 8.23
C ASP A 162 -3.42 16.57 6.86
N LEU A 163 -3.17 15.57 6.02
CA LEU A 163 -3.83 15.41 4.73
C LEU A 163 -5.35 15.26 4.88
N TRP A 164 -5.82 14.42 5.81
CA TRP A 164 -7.24 14.19 6.07
C TRP A 164 -7.92 15.44 6.64
N ARG A 165 -7.30 16.10 7.63
CA ARG A 165 -7.83 17.35 8.21
C ARG A 165 -7.92 18.46 7.18
N ASN A 166 -6.87 18.65 6.38
CA ASN A 166 -6.82 19.71 5.37
C ASN A 166 -7.82 19.49 4.22
N ALA A 167 -8.19 18.25 3.95
CA ALA A 167 -9.26 17.92 3.01
C ALA A 167 -10.68 18.16 3.57
N GLY A 168 -10.83 18.45 4.87
CA GLY A 168 -12.13 18.70 5.51
C GLY A 168 -12.79 17.46 6.09
N LEU A 169 -12.09 16.34 6.16
CA LEU A 169 -12.62 15.10 6.76
C LEU A 169 -12.76 15.23 8.30
N ILE A 170 -13.77 14.61 8.84
CA ILE A 170 -14.07 14.56 10.28
C ILE A 170 -13.95 13.12 10.81
N SER A 171 -14.08 12.94 12.12
CA SER A 171 -14.00 11.62 12.79
C SER A 171 -12.75 10.84 12.36
N ILE A 172 -11.61 11.56 12.29
CA ILE A 172 -10.36 11.00 11.81
C ILE A 172 -9.77 10.06 12.87
N GLU A 173 -9.50 8.83 12.47
CA GLU A 173 -8.84 7.82 13.29
C GLU A 173 -7.63 7.24 12.55
N THR A 174 -6.57 6.95 13.29
CA THR A 174 -5.36 6.32 12.78
C THR A 174 -4.99 5.10 13.60
N THR A 175 -4.27 4.17 12.97
CA THR A 175 -3.68 3.01 13.65
C THR A 175 -2.41 2.55 12.95
N GLU A 176 -1.59 1.82 13.68
CA GLU A 176 -0.46 1.08 13.11
C GLU A 176 -0.85 -0.39 12.96
N ILE A 177 -0.60 -0.94 11.78
CA ILE A 177 -0.85 -2.34 11.47
C ILE A 177 0.50 -3.06 11.35
N THR A 178 0.81 -3.89 12.31
CA THR A 178 2.03 -4.70 12.28
C THR A 178 1.72 -6.07 11.70
N VAL A 179 2.49 -6.44 10.69
CA VAL A 179 2.43 -7.75 10.05
C VAL A 179 3.75 -8.49 10.19
N ARG A 180 3.69 -9.82 10.32
CA ARG A 180 4.86 -10.67 10.39
C ARG A 180 4.80 -11.74 9.32
N ARG A 181 5.94 -12.00 8.71
CA ARG A 181 6.08 -13.08 7.74
C ARG A 181 7.30 -13.91 8.07
N ARG A 182 7.11 -15.23 8.03
CA ARG A 182 8.17 -16.22 8.19
C ARG A 182 8.65 -16.69 6.83
N PHE A 183 9.94 -16.85 6.72
CA PHE A 183 10.64 -17.42 5.59
C PHE A 183 11.35 -18.68 6.07
N THR A 184 11.40 -19.70 5.23
CA THR A 184 12.03 -20.98 5.56
C THR A 184 13.50 -20.80 5.96
N ASP A 185 14.17 -19.87 5.30
CA ASP A 185 15.54 -19.47 5.55
C ASP A 185 15.82 -18.06 5.00
N PHE A 186 17.05 -17.59 5.19
CA PHE A 186 17.49 -16.31 4.66
C PHE A 186 17.46 -16.28 3.11
N GLN A 187 17.75 -17.39 2.44
CA GLN A 187 17.76 -17.43 0.98
C GLN A 187 16.35 -17.25 0.39
N ASP A 188 15.32 -17.81 1.04
CA ASP A 188 13.90 -17.58 0.68
C ASP A 188 13.52 -16.11 0.83
N TYR A 189 13.91 -15.47 1.96
CA TYR A 189 13.73 -14.03 2.16
C TYR A 189 14.41 -13.22 1.05
N TRP A 190 15.70 -13.49 0.79
CA TRP A 190 16.50 -12.78 -0.20
C TRP A 190 15.94 -12.90 -1.62
N ASN A 191 15.55 -14.11 -2.02
CA ASN A 191 14.94 -14.34 -3.32
C ASN A 191 13.60 -13.61 -3.47
N THR A 192 12.77 -13.62 -2.43
CA THR A 192 11.51 -12.87 -2.40
C THR A 192 11.75 -11.35 -2.49
N ALA A 193 12.76 -10.84 -1.79
CA ALA A 193 13.10 -9.41 -1.78
C ALA A 193 13.57 -8.92 -3.16
N LYS A 194 14.36 -9.72 -3.88
CA LYS A 194 14.80 -9.40 -5.25
C LYS A 194 13.67 -9.28 -6.27
N LEU A 195 12.48 -9.80 -5.97
CA LEU A 195 11.28 -9.63 -6.79
C LEU A 195 10.54 -8.31 -6.52
N SER A 196 11.01 -7.50 -5.58
CA SER A 196 10.45 -6.17 -5.31
C SER A 196 10.60 -5.27 -6.54
N SER A 197 9.53 -4.54 -6.88
CA SER A 197 9.55 -3.54 -7.95
C SER A 197 10.42 -2.31 -7.61
N THR A 198 10.65 -2.04 -6.33
CA THR A 198 11.43 -0.88 -5.85
C THR A 198 12.91 -1.21 -5.70
N LEU A 199 13.25 -2.21 -4.90
CA LEU A 199 14.64 -2.54 -4.58
C LEU A 199 15.25 -3.60 -5.52
N GLY A 200 14.42 -4.46 -6.12
CA GLY A 200 14.90 -5.51 -7.03
C GLY A 200 15.74 -5.00 -8.20
N PRO A 201 15.32 -3.95 -8.93
CA PRO A 201 16.13 -3.35 -9.99
C PRO A 201 17.48 -2.81 -9.48
N VAL A 202 17.50 -2.17 -8.30
CA VAL A 202 18.74 -1.65 -7.68
C VAL A 202 19.71 -2.78 -7.41
N VAL A 203 19.26 -3.85 -6.73
CA VAL A 203 20.10 -5.02 -6.44
C VAL A 203 20.61 -5.68 -7.73
N LYS A 204 19.77 -5.77 -8.77
CA LYS A 204 20.18 -6.37 -10.06
C LYS A 204 21.22 -5.55 -10.83
N SER A 205 21.27 -4.22 -10.62
CA SER A 205 22.26 -3.35 -11.28
C SER A 205 23.64 -3.40 -10.61
N MET A 206 23.75 -3.95 -9.42
CA MET A 206 25.02 -4.12 -8.68
C MET A 206 25.85 -5.23 -9.30
N ASN A 207 27.18 -5.12 -9.21
CA ASN A 207 28.06 -6.22 -9.58
C ASN A 207 27.97 -7.37 -8.55
N SER A 208 28.53 -8.54 -8.88
CA SER A 208 28.43 -9.75 -8.04
C SER A 208 29.05 -9.57 -6.65
N THR A 209 30.15 -8.84 -6.54
CA THR A 209 30.84 -8.58 -5.27
C THR A 209 29.98 -7.69 -4.36
N GLU A 210 29.40 -6.64 -4.92
CA GLU A 210 28.49 -5.74 -4.21
C GLU A 210 27.21 -6.45 -3.76
N GLN A 211 26.61 -7.28 -4.62
CA GLN A 211 25.43 -8.07 -4.27
C GLN A 211 25.71 -9.03 -3.11
N GLU A 212 26.87 -9.71 -3.11
CA GLU A 212 27.24 -10.64 -2.05
C GLU A 212 27.55 -9.90 -0.73
N ALA A 213 28.21 -8.76 -0.79
CA ALA A 213 28.46 -7.90 0.37
C ALA A 213 27.13 -7.40 0.97
N LEU A 214 26.21 -6.92 0.15
CA LEU A 214 24.87 -6.51 0.58
C LEU A 214 24.13 -7.69 1.25
N LYS A 215 24.11 -8.84 0.59
CA LYS A 215 23.44 -10.05 1.07
C LYS A 215 23.96 -10.47 2.45
N LEU A 216 25.29 -10.53 2.63
CA LEU A 216 25.94 -10.88 3.87
C LEU A 216 25.61 -9.86 4.98
N SER A 217 25.66 -8.56 4.67
CA SER A 217 25.33 -7.49 5.61
C SER A 217 23.88 -7.55 6.09
N VAL A 218 22.95 -7.83 5.18
CA VAL A 218 21.52 -8.01 5.52
C VAL A 218 21.34 -9.27 6.37
N GLN A 219 21.99 -10.38 6.01
CA GLN A 219 21.93 -11.65 6.75
C GLN A 219 22.41 -11.50 8.20
N ASN A 220 23.53 -10.81 8.40
CA ASN A 220 24.10 -10.57 9.73
C ASN A 220 23.21 -9.68 10.62
N ARG A 221 22.36 -8.84 10.01
CA ARG A 221 21.44 -7.96 10.74
C ARG A 221 20.13 -8.64 11.11
N LEU A 222 19.72 -9.65 10.36
CA LEU A 222 18.49 -10.36 10.63
C LEU A 222 18.71 -11.44 11.68
N GLN A 223 17.78 -11.54 12.62
CA GLN A 223 17.78 -12.63 13.59
C GLN A 223 17.34 -13.94 12.91
N VAL A 224 18.29 -14.86 12.75
CA VAL A 224 18.02 -16.21 12.27
C VAL A 224 17.75 -17.09 13.50
N LYS A 225 16.62 -17.79 13.52
CA LYS A 225 16.26 -18.73 14.58
C LYS A 225 17.08 -20.02 14.47
N ASP A 226 17.07 -20.85 15.54
CA ASP A 226 17.88 -22.07 15.67
C ASP A 226 17.73 -23.07 14.50
N HIS A 227 16.62 -23.01 13.76
CA HIS A 227 16.35 -23.87 12.59
C HIS A 227 16.53 -23.18 11.24
N GLY A 228 17.18 -22.01 11.20
CA GLY A 228 17.43 -21.24 9.98
C GLY A 228 16.28 -20.33 9.55
N GLU A 229 15.11 -20.42 10.20
CA GLU A 229 13.93 -19.59 9.90
C GLU A 229 14.22 -18.10 10.15
N VAL A 230 13.76 -17.24 9.23
CA VAL A 230 13.82 -15.78 9.35
C VAL A 230 12.40 -15.23 9.50
N GLU A 231 12.17 -14.48 10.57
CA GLU A 231 10.91 -13.74 10.75
C GLU A 231 11.14 -12.24 10.51
N ILE A 232 10.41 -11.69 9.58
CA ILE A 232 10.43 -10.26 9.26
C ILE A 232 9.13 -9.64 9.75
N SER A 233 9.26 -8.54 10.49
CA SER A 233 8.14 -7.68 10.87
C SER A 233 8.08 -6.47 9.94
N ALA A 234 6.88 -6.05 9.57
CA ALA A 234 6.65 -4.81 8.84
C ALA A 234 5.46 -4.06 9.45
N ARG A 235 5.43 -2.74 9.27
CA ARG A 235 4.42 -1.85 9.82
C ARG A 235 3.84 -0.97 8.73
N ALA A 236 2.52 -0.88 8.69
CA ALA A 236 1.80 0.08 7.87
C ALA A 236 1.04 1.04 8.77
N ASN A 237 1.02 2.32 8.39
CA ASN A 237 0.19 3.34 9.00
C ASN A 237 -1.14 3.39 8.26
N ALA A 238 -2.23 3.38 8.99
CA ALA A 238 -3.58 3.42 8.45
C ALA A 238 -4.36 4.62 8.99
N ILE A 239 -5.26 5.14 8.16
CA ILE A 239 -6.11 6.28 8.46
C ILE A 239 -7.51 6.07 7.87
N ARG A 240 -8.52 6.56 8.57
CA ARG A 240 -9.88 6.73 8.07
C ARG A 240 -10.46 8.06 8.53
N GLY A 241 -11.42 8.58 7.80
CA GLY A 241 -12.19 9.76 8.15
C GLY A 241 -13.52 9.76 7.41
N GLN A 242 -14.45 10.59 7.81
CA GLN A 242 -15.78 10.73 7.21
C GLN A 242 -15.93 12.08 6.51
N VAL A 243 -16.62 12.09 5.38
CA VAL A 243 -17.10 13.32 4.75
C VAL A 243 -18.21 13.92 5.64
N PRO A 244 -18.17 15.20 6.01
CA PRO A 244 -19.25 15.85 6.78
C PRO A 244 -20.62 15.70 6.11
N HIS A 245 -21.70 15.72 6.92
CA HIS A 245 -23.08 15.72 6.43
C HIS A 245 -23.49 17.09 5.89
#